data_2751181aecffd625c96a8c294ba270a3
#
_entry.id   2751181aecffd625c96a8c294ba270a3
#
_cell.length_a   1.000
_cell.length_b   1.000
_cell.length_c   1.000
_cell.angle_alpha   90.00
_cell.angle_beta   90.00
_cell.angle_gamma   90.00
#
_symmetry.space_group_name_H-M   'P 1'
#
loop_
_entity.id
_entity.type
_entity.pdbx_description
1 polymer ?
#
loop_
_entity_poly.entity_id
_entity_poly.type
_entity_poly.pdbx_seq_one_letter_code
_entity_poly.pdbx_strand_id
1 'polypeptide(L)'
;FVREFIEAAKARWPHVIIQFEDFANRHAFALLDQWKGKTACFNDDIQGTAAVAVAGFYAAARAKGSSLAEEKFLFLGAGEAAGGIADLLVEAMMKEGLTQEEAINRIFLFDSHGLVTKDREGLTPLKQKFAHELEPQSTFLDAIGEVKPTAIVGCAAQAGSFNAYVLSAMARINERPIIFALSNPTSRSECTAREAYTYTEGKCLFASGSPFPQVELNGKTFIPRQSNNSYVFPGIGLGLVVSSPRVV
;
A
#
# COMPACT_ATOMS: atom_id res chain seq x y z
N PHE A 1 -19.20 -0.85 23.30
CA PHE A 1 -19.96 -1.52 22.21
C PHE A 1 -19.11 -2.61 21.54
N VAL A 2 -18.00 -2.28 20.82
CA VAL A 2 -17.19 -3.30 20.08
C VAL A 2 -16.73 -4.44 20.98
N ARG A 3 -16.24 -4.13 22.18
CA ARG A 3 -15.84 -5.16 23.16
C ARG A 3 -16.98 -6.08 23.54
N GLU A 4 -18.12 -5.52 23.91
CA GLU A 4 -19.32 -6.29 24.30
C GLU A 4 -19.81 -7.18 23.16
N PHE A 5 -19.80 -6.64 21.92
CA PHE A 5 -20.14 -7.40 20.72
C PHE A 5 -19.22 -8.61 20.54
N ILE A 6 -17.89 -8.40 20.57
CA ILE A 6 -16.93 -9.48 20.38
C ILE A 6 -17.03 -10.52 21.51
N GLU A 7 -17.17 -10.09 22.75
CA GLU A 7 -17.33 -10.99 23.90
C GLU A 7 -18.61 -11.83 23.78
N ALA A 8 -19.72 -11.24 23.38
CA ALA A 8 -20.99 -11.94 23.13
C ALA A 8 -20.88 -12.91 21.94
N ALA A 9 -20.25 -12.49 20.84
CA ALA A 9 -20.03 -13.36 19.69
C ALA A 9 -19.17 -14.58 20.04
N LYS A 10 -18.09 -14.40 20.79
CA LYS A 10 -17.22 -15.49 21.27
C LYS A 10 -17.92 -16.42 22.24
N ALA A 11 -18.77 -15.89 23.12
CA ALA A 11 -19.57 -16.71 24.03
C ALA A 11 -20.55 -17.61 23.27
N ARG A 12 -21.11 -17.12 22.17
CA ARG A 12 -22.08 -17.86 21.35
C ARG A 12 -21.40 -18.80 20.35
N TRP A 13 -20.26 -18.38 19.78
CA TRP A 13 -19.48 -19.10 18.77
C TRP A 13 -17.98 -19.04 19.15
N PRO A 14 -17.47 -20.02 19.92
CA PRO A 14 -16.08 -19.98 20.43
C PRO A 14 -14.99 -19.89 19.37
N HIS A 15 -15.28 -20.31 18.13
CA HIS A 15 -14.33 -20.30 16.99
C HIS A 15 -14.67 -19.19 15.97
N VAL A 16 -15.45 -18.18 16.38
CA VAL A 16 -15.79 -17.07 15.47
C VAL A 16 -14.55 -16.32 15.03
N ILE A 17 -14.51 -15.98 13.76
CA ILE A 17 -13.52 -15.09 13.17
C ILE A 17 -14.15 -13.70 13.06
N ILE A 18 -13.45 -12.69 13.55
CA ILE A 18 -13.90 -11.30 13.49
C ILE A 18 -13.12 -10.57 12.41
N GLN A 19 -13.82 -10.09 11.39
CA GLN A 19 -13.27 -9.18 10.39
C GLN A 19 -13.67 -7.75 10.75
N PHE A 20 -12.69 -6.87 10.89
CA PHE A 20 -12.92 -5.44 10.99
C PHE A 20 -12.92 -4.84 9.59
N GLU A 21 -13.90 -3.96 9.31
CA GLU A 21 -14.13 -3.30 8.03
C GLU A 21 -14.70 -1.91 8.26
N ASP A 22 -14.31 -0.93 7.45
CA ASP A 22 -14.85 0.44 7.46
C ASP A 22 -14.77 1.19 8.80
N PHE A 23 -13.82 0.85 9.66
CA PHE A 23 -13.53 1.63 10.85
C PHE A 23 -12.72 2.89 10.48
N ALA A 24 -13.09 4.03 11.09
CA ALA A 24 -12.34 5.26 10.86
C ALA A 24 -10.87 5.11 11.30
N ASN A 25 -9.96 5.75 10.57
CA ASN A 25 -8.50 5.72 10.77
C ASN A 25 -8.07 5.81 12.24
N ARG A 26 -8.69 6.68 13.04
CA ARG A 26 -8.38 6.84 14.47
C ARG A 26 -8.70 5.62 15.35
N HIS A 27 -9.41 4.62 14.82
CA HIS A 27 -9.88 3.46 15.58
C HIS A 27 -9.35 2.13 15.05
N ALA A 28 -9.07 2.03 13.75
CA ALA A 28 -8.81 0.75 13.08
C ALA A 28 -7.55 0.05 13.64
N PHE A 29 -6.40 0.72 13.73
CA PHE A 29 -5.20 0.14 14.34
C PHE A 29 -5.37 -0.20 15.82
N ALA A 30 -6.00 0.72 16.58
CA ALA A 30 -6.22 0.49 18.01
C ALA A 30 -7.13 -0.72 18.28
N LEU A 31 -8.16 -0.91 17.45
CA LEU A 31 -9.04 -2.08 17.53
C LEU A 31 -8.31 -3.37 17.15
N LEU A 32 -7.56 -3.35 16.06
CA LEU A 32 -6.77 -4.51 15.64
C LEU A 32 -5.76 -4.89 16.72
N ASP A 33 -4.99 -3.94 17.25
CA ASP A 33 -4.00 -4.19 18.30
C ASP A 33 -4.64 -4.69 19.60
N GLN A 34 -5.81 -4.19 19.94
CA GLN A 34 -6.54 -4.65 21.13
C GLN A 34 -6.95 -6.11 21.05
N TRP A 35 -7.27 -6.62 19.85
CA TRP A 35 -7.93 -7.91 19.68
C TRP A 35 -7.09 -8.99 19.00
N LYS A 36 -6.09 -8.65 18.16
CA LYS A 36 -5.27 -9.60 17.39
C LYS A 36 -4.61 -10.71 18.21
N GLY A 37 -4.32 -10.48 19.51
CA GLY A 37 -3.77 -11.48 20.42
C GLY A 37 -4.81 -12.21 21.29
N LYS A 38 -6.10 -11.88 21.17
CA LYS A 38 -7.16 -12.38 22.06
C LYS A 38 -8.24 -13.18 21.34
N THR A 39 -8.37 -13.01 20.04
CA THR A 39 -9.32 -13.73 19.19
C THR A 39 -8.80 -13.80 17.77
N ALA A 40 -9.26 -14.78 17.00
CA ALA A 40 -9.00 -14.81 15.56
C ALA A 40 -9.71 -13.61 14.93
N CYS A 41 -8.95 -12.57 14.61
CA CYS A 41 -9.47 -11.37 13.96
C CYS A 41 -8.45 -10.78 12.99
N PHE A 42 -8.93 -10.08 12.00
CA PHE A 42 -8.11 -9.28 11.09
C PHE A 42 -8.87 -8.01 10.69
N ASN A 43 -8.14 -7.03 10.20
CA ASN A 43 -8.71 -5.83 9.60
C ASN A 43 -8.42 -5.86 8.09
N ASP A 44 -9.47 -5.90 7.27
CA ASP A 44 -9.33 -6.06 5.83
C ASP A 44 -8.81 -4.77 5.15
N ASP A 45 -9.18 -3.59 5.66
CA ASP A 45 -8.66 -2.30 5.17
C ASP A 45 -7.15 -2.14 5.39
N ILE A 46 -6.61 -2.76 6.46
CA ILE A 46 -5.17 -2.74 6.80
C ILE A 46 -4.48 -3.96 6.19
N GLN A 47 -4.86 -5.17 6.61
CA GLN A 47 -4.14 -6.41 6.30
C GLN A 47 -4.51 -6.98 4.93
N GLY A 48 -5.78 -6.94 4.53
CA GLY A 48 -6.21 -7.37 3.20
C GLY A 48 -5.69 -6.45 2.10
N THR A 49 -5.76 -5.14 2.32
CA THR A 49 -5.19 -4.13 1.41
C THR A 49 -3.67 -4.28 1.31
N ALA A 50 -2.98 -4.51 2.43
CA ALA A 50 -1.54 -4.78 2.42
C ALA A 50 -1.21 -6.05 1.65
N ALA A 51 -1.93 -7.14 1.89
CA ALA A 51 -1.70 -8.42 1.24
C ALA A 51 -1.81 -8.34 -0.29
N VAL A 52 -2.89 -7.71 -0.82
CA VAL A 52 -3.08 -7.59 -2.27
C VAL A 52 -2.06 -6.64 -2.91
N ALA A 53 -1.69 -5.55 -2.22
CA ALA A 53 -0.69 -4.61 -2.73
C ALA A 53 0.69 -5.26 -2.80
N VAL A 54 1.14 -5.93 -1.73
CA VAL A 54 2.44 -6.61 -1.68
C VAL A 54 2.50 -7.76 -2.69
N ALA A 55 1.42 -8.53 -2.87
CA ALA A 55 1.34 -9.53 -3.94
C ALA A 55 1.52 -8.89 -5.34
N GLY A 56 0.93 -7.71 -5.56
CA GLY A 56 1.12 -6.93 -6.77
C GLY A 56 2.56 -6.46 -6.97
N PHE A 57 3.24 -6.02 -5.90
CA PHE A 57 4.65 -5.62 -5.95
C PHE A 57 5.58 -6.81 -6.24
N TYR A 58 5.34 -7.97 -5.67
CA TYR A 58 6.05 -9.19 -6.05
C TYR A 58 5.88 -9.52 -7.53
N ALA A 59 4.65 -9.41 -8.05
CA ALA A 59 4.39 -9.63 -9.47
C ALA A 59 5.10 -8.61 -10.35
N ALA A 60 5.14 -7.32 -9.92
CA ALA A 60 5.82 -6.25 -10.62
C ALA A 60 7.35 -6.44 -10.61
N ALA A 61 7.95 -6.75 -9.46
CA ALA A 61 9.38 -7.05 -9.34
C ALA A 61 9.77 -8.23 -10.24
N ARG A 62 9.01 -9.32 -10.19
CA ARG A 62 9.22 -10.47 -11.09
C ARG A 62 9.14 -10.07 -12.57
N ALA A 63 8.18 -9.23 -12.96
CA ALA A 63 8.04 -8.76 -14.34
C ALA A 63 9.20 -7.86 -14.78
N LYS A 64 9.87 -7.17 -13.83
CA LYS A 64 11.12 -6.43 -14.07
C LYS A 64 12.35 -7.33 -14.14
N GLY A 65 12.30 -8.53 -13.58
CA GLY A 65 13.48 -9.38 -13.34
C GLY A 65 14.29 -8.96 -12.11
N SER A 66 13.66 -8.23 -11.16
CA SER A 66 14.24 -7.79 -9.88
C SER A 66 13.62 -8.54 -8.71
N SER A 67 14.18 -8.39 -7.52
CA SER A 67 13.59 -8.80 -6.25
C SER A 67 12.86 -7.63 -5.60
N LEU A 68 11.96 -7.93 -4.66
CA LEU A 68 11.28 -6.89 -3.88
C LEU A 68 12.26 -6.08 -3.02
N ALA A 69 13.32 -6.73 -2.54
CA ALA A 69 14.39 -6.12 -1.75
C ALA A 69 15.21 -5.06 -2.54
N GLU A 70 15.18 -5.09 -3.86
CA GLU A 70 15.84 -4.09 -4.71
C GLU A 70 14.97 -2.85 -4.96
N GLU A 71 13.66 -2.94 -4.71
CA GLU A 71 12.72 -1.86 -4.97
C GLU A 71 12.77 -0.80 -3.86
N LYS A 72 12.51 0.46 -4.24
CA LYS A 72 12.40 1.61 -3.34
C LYS A 72 11.02 2.24 -3.51
N PHE A 73 10.28 2.38 -2.43
CA PHE A 73 8.89 2.79 -2.42
C PHE A 73 8.71 4.20 -1.88
N LEU A 74 7.98 5.05 -2.62
CA LEU A 74 7.52 6.35 -2.14
C LEU A 74 5.98 6.36 -2.13
N PHE A 75 5.41 6.50 -0.94
CA PHE A 75 3.97 6.54 -0.72
C PHE A 75 3.45 7.98 -0.75
N LEU A 76 2.43 8.25 -1.53
CA LEU A 76 1.58 9.42 -1.40
C LEU A 76 0.43 9.07 -0.46
N GLY A 77 0.53 9.53 0.77
CA GLY A 77 -0.30 9.16 1.90
C GLY A 77 0.52 8.47 3.00
N ALA A 78 0.22 8.81 4.25
CA ALA A 78 0.87 8.24 5.44
C ALA A 78 -0.20 7.86 6.50
N GLY A 79 -1.32 7.34 6.02
CA GLY A 79 -2.42 6.81 6.83
C GLY A 79 -2.33 5.29 7.01
N GLU A 80 -3.45 4.68 7.36
CA GLU A 80 -3.53 3.26 7.72
C GLU A 80 -3.22 2.32 6.57
N ALA A 81 -3.78 2.55 5.39
CA ALA A 81 -3.50 1.73 4.21
C ALA A 81 -2.00 1.77 3.86
N ALA A 82 -1.42 2.98 3.83
CA ALA A 82 0.02 3.12 3.59
C ALA A 82 0.86 2.43 4.68
N GLY A 83 0.45 2.56 5.95
CA GLY A 83 1.12 1.92 7.09
C GLY A 83 1.07 0.40 7.02
N GLY A 84 -0.10 -0.18 6.77
CA GLY A 84 -0.26 -1.63 6.63
C GLY A 84 0.56 -2.20 5.48
N ILE A 85 0.57 -1.52 4.32
CA ILE A 85 1.39 -1.93 3.17
C ILE A 85 2.88 -1.80 3.50
N ALA A 86 3.31 -0.70 4.11
CA ALA A 86 4.71 -0.46 4.47
C ALA A 86 5.22 -1.50 5.48
N ASP A 87 4.43 -1.83 6.49
CA ASP A 87 4.79 -2.86 7.48
C ASP A 87 4.94 -4.24 6.83
N LEU A 88 4.00 -4.64 5.99
CA LEU A 88 4.08 -5.93 5.29
C LEU A 88 5.22 -5.96 4.26
N LEU A 89 5.55 -4.82 3.62
CA LEU A 89 6.72 -4.71 2.74
C LEU A 89 8.03 -4.94 3.51
N VAL A 90 8.16 -4.38 4.72
CA VAL A 90 9.33 -4.64 5.57
C VAL A 90 9.49 -6.13 5.83
N GLU A 91 8.41 -6.80 6.25
CA GLU A 91 8.44 -8.25 6.50
C GLU A 91 8.78 -9.06 5.23
N ALA A 92 8.23 -8.65 4.08
CA ALA A 92 8.48 -9.30 2.79
C ALA A 92 9.94 -9.17 2.36
N MET A 93 10.52 -7.96 2.49
CA MET A 93 11.93 -7.70 2.16
C MET A 93 12.89 -8.42 3.13
N MET A 94 12.52 -8.53 4.41
CA MET A 94 13.30 -9.31 5.38
C MET A 94 13.32 -10.80 5.01
N LYS A 95 12.24 -11.34 4.47
CA LYS A 95 12.20 -12.73 3.94
C LYS A 95 13.09 -12.91 2.72
N GLU A 96 13.39 -11.85 2.00
CA GLU A 96 14.36 -11.83 0.88
C GLU A 96 15.80 -11.52 1.32
N GLY A 97 16.05 -11.41 2.63
CA GLY A 97 17.38 -11.34 3.21
C GLY A 97 17.82 -9.97 3.71
N LEU A 98 16.99 -8.92 3.61
CA LEU A 98 17.32 -7.63 4.22
C LEU A 98 17.14 -7.68 5.75
N THR A 99 17.92 -6.88 6.45
CA THR A 99 17.63 -6.54 7.84
C THR A 99 16.40 -5.63 7.92
N GLN A 100 15.79 -5.54 9.08
CA GLN A 100 14.65 -4.64 9.29
C GLN A 100 15.00 -3.18 8.97
N GLU A 101 16.19 -2.74 9.35
CA GLU A 101 16.66 -1.37 9.09
C GLU A 101 16.85 -1.12 7.59
N GLU A 102 17.47 -2.05 6.87
CA GLU A 102 17.63 -1.95 5.41
C GLU A 102 16.27 -1.92 4.69
N ALA A 103 15.31 -2.73 5.13
CA ALA A 103 13.96 -2.74 4.57
C ALA A 103 13.22 -1.42 4.83
N ILE A 104 13.29 -0.89 6.06
CA ILE A 104 12.73 0.42 6.40
C ILE A 104 13.34 1.53 5.53
N ASN A 105 14.65 1.48 5.29
CA ASN A 105 15.37 2.46 4.46
C ASN A 105 14.99 2.41 2.97
N ARG A 106 14.15 1.46 2.54
CA ARG A 106 13.56 1.38 1.20
C ARG A 106 12.17 2.00 1.08
N ILE A 107 11.57 2.45 2.20
CA ILE A 107 10.17 2.89 2.26
C ILE A 107 10.11 4.35 2.74
N PHE A 108 9.49 5.21 1.93
CA PHE A 108 9.37 6.65 2.17
C PHE A 108 7.90 7.04 2.16
N LEU A 109 7.51 7.91 3.09
CA LEU A 109 6.13 8.40 3.21
C LEU A 109 6.08 9.89 2.88
N PHE A 110 5.03 10.30 2.19
CA PHE A 110 4.72 11.68 1.88
C PHE A 110 3.28 11.97 2.33
N ASP A 111 3.10 12.97 3.18
CA ASP A 111 1.79 13.37 3.69
C ASP A 111 1.41 14.81 3.27
N SER A 112 0.34 15.35 3.85
CA SER A 112 -0.11 16.72 3.59
C SER A 112 0.90 17.82 3.98
N HIS A 113 1.95 17.50 4.70
CA HIS A 113 3.02 18.42 5.11
C HIS A 113 4.33 18.17 4.33
N GLY A 114 4.33 17.25 3.37
CA GLY A 114 5.49 16.90 2.57
C GLY A 114 6.12 15.56 2.91
N LEU A 115 7.36 15.36 2.49
CA LEU A 115 8.15 14.17 2.78
C LEU A 115 8.31 13.99 4.29
N VAL A 116 8.13 12.76 4.77
CA VAL A 116 8.25 12.45 6.20
C VAL A 116 9.73 12.31 6.54
N THR A 117 10.28 13.31 7.23
CA THR A 117 11.70 13.43 7.60
C THR A 117 11.85 13.41 9.13
N LYS A 118 13.04 13.06 9.63
CA LYS A 118 13.29 12.92 11.08
C LYS A 118 13.28 14.24 11.85
N ASP A 119 13.51 15.36 11.18
CA ASP A 119 13.49 16.71 11.75
C ASP A 119 12.07 17.24 12.02
N ARG A 120 11.03 16.55 11.52
CA ARG A 120 9.63 16.94 11.72
C ARG A 120 9.13 16.60 13.12
N GLU A 121 8.49 17.55 13.75
CA GLU A 121 7.83 17.39 15.04
C GLU A 121 6.42 16.79 14.90
N GLY A 122 5.91 16.18 15.98
CA GLY A 122 4.53 15.68 16.06
C GLY A 122 4.22 14.46 15.19
N LEU A 123 5.23 13.71 14.77
CA LEU A 123 5.05 12.50 13.99
C LEU A 123 4.35 11.41 14.81
N THR A 124 3.37 10.73 14.20
CA THR A 124 2.78 9.51 14.75
C THR A 124 3.81 8.38 14.81
N PRO A 125 3.63 7.32 15.63
CA PRO A 125 4.55 6.19 15.69
C PRO A 125 4.83 5.56 14.31
N LEU A 126 3.82 5.44 13.45
CA LEU A 126 3.98 4.98 12.07
C LEU A 126 4.95 5.88 11.28
N LYS A 127 4.73 7.18 11.32
CA LYS A 127 5.57 8.14 10.60
C LYS A 127 6.98 8.19 11.16
N GLN A 128 7.15 8.07 12.49
CA GLN A 128 8.46 7.99 13.12
C GLN A 128 9.27 6.78 12.64
N LYS A 129 8.61 5.63 12.48
CA LYS A 129 9.24 4.40 11.98
C LYS A 129 9.85 4.57 10.58
N PHE A 130 9.18 5.32 9.71
CA PHE A 130 9.57 5.53 8.30
C PHE A 130 10.07 6.94 8.02
N ALA A 131 10.49 7.69 9.04
CA ALA A 131 11.11 8.99 8.89
C ALA A 131 12.60 8.84 8.57
N HIS A 132 13.07 9.62 7.60
CA HIS A 132 14.47 9.57 7.13
C HIS A 132 15.20 10.89 7.36
N GLU A 133 16.53 10.84 7.40
CA GLU A 133 17.41 12.02 7.40
C GLU A 133 17.58 12.50 5.95
N LEU A 134 16.63 13.29 5.48
CA LEU A 134 16.58 13.86 4.13
C LEU A 134 16.16 15.32 4.22
N GLU A 135 16.49 16.10 3.19
CA GLU A 135 15.99 17.46 3.06
C GLU A 135 14.46 17.47 2.91
N PRO A 136 13.76 18.37 3.62
CA PRO A 136 12.31 18.49 3.51
C PRO A 136 11.87 18.80 2.07
N GLN A 137 10.90 18.04 1.57
CA GLN A 137 10.31 18.24 0.26
C GLN A 137 8.83 18.53 0.41
N SER A 138 8.36 19.66 -0.13
CA SER A 138 6.97 20.10 -0.02
C SER A 138 6.09 19.58 -1.17
N THR A 139 6.67 19.18 -2.30
CA THR A 139 5.93 18.59 -3.41
C THR A 139 6.30 17.13 -3.63
N PHE A 140 5.34 16.34 -4.10
CA PHE A 140 5.60 14.92 -4.40
C PHE A 140 6.60 14.74 -5.53
N LEU A 141 6.62 15.67 -6.49
CA LEU A 141 7.60 15.67 -7.58
C LEU A 141 9.03 15.89 -7.09
N ASP A 142 9.24 16.83 -6.17
CA ASP A 142 10.57 17.07 -5.58
C ASP A 142 11.01 15.88 -4.72
N ALA A 143 10.06 15.26 -3.98
CA ALA A 143 10.32 14.03 -3.25
C ALA A 143 10.75 12.87 -4.16
N ILE A 144 10.21 12.75 -5.38
CA ILE A 144 10.70 11.78 -6.38
C ILE A 144 12.15 12.08 -6.77
N GLY A 145 12.49 13.35 -6.96
CA GLY A 145 13.86 13.78 -7.28
C GLY A 145 14.86 13.43 -6.19
N GLU A 146 14.49 13.63 -4.93
CA GLU A 146 15.31 13.35 -3.74
C GLU A 146 15.43 11.85 -3.47
N VAL A 147 14.30 11.15 -3.37
CA VAL A 147 14.25 9.73 -3.01
C VAL A 147 14.69 8.82 -4.15
N LYS A 148 14.42 9.19 -5.40
CA LYS A 148 14.61 8.35 -6.60
C LYS A 148 13.98 6.96 -6.45
N PRO A 149 12.66 6.90 -6.21
CA PRO A 149 11.96 5.64 -5.99
C PRO A 149 11.87 4.82 -7.28
N THR A 150 11.79 3.50 -7.15
CA THR A 150 11.46 2.59 -8.25
C THR A 150 9.95 2.34 -8.32
N ALA A 151 9.24 2.59 -7.22
CA ALA A 151 7.81 2.43 -7.09
C ALA A 151 7.16 3.65 -6.41
N ILE A 152 6.04 4.14 -6.95
CA ILE A 152 5.16 5.09 -6.27
C ILE A 152 3.81 4.45 -5.96
N VAL A 153 3.28 4.75 -4.77
CA VAL A 153 2.05 4.15 -4.25
C VAL A 153 1.11 5.24 -3.77
N GLY A 154 -0.04 5.37 -4.38
CA GLY A 154 -1.07 6.34 -4.01
C GLY A 154 -2.08 5.75 -3.04
N CYS A 155 -2.17 6.35 -1.85
CA CYS A 155 -3.09 5.96 -0.77
C CYS A 155 -3.73 7.20 -0.09
N ALA A 156 -3.76 8.35 -0.77
CA ALA A 156 -4.18 9.62 -0.18
C ALA A 156 -5.60 10.05 -0.58
N ALA A 157 -6.26 9.31 -1.45
CA ALA A 157 -7.55 9.68 -2.06
C ALA A 157 -7.55 11.08 -2.72
N GLN A 158 -6.39 11.50 -3.24
CA GLN A 158 -6.17 12.78 -3.92
C GLN A 158 -6.15 12.55 -5.43
N ALA A 159 -7.30 12.74 -6.07
CA ALA A 159 -7.47 12.54 -7.50
C ALA A 159 -6.46 13.37 -8.32
N GLY A 160 -5.83 12.73 -9.33
CA GLY A 160 -4.93 13.41 -10.27
C GLY A 160 -3.57 13.83 -9.70
N SER A 161 -3.23 13.41 -8.48
CA SER A 161 -1.94 13.75 -7.86
C SER A 161 -0.74 13.08 -8.56
N PHE A 162 -0.94 11.93 -9.21
CA PHE A 162 0.04 11.36 -10.12
C PHE A 162 -0.16 11.97 -11.54
N ASN A 163 0.09 13.26 -11.64
CA ASN A 163 -0.06 14.02 -12.88
C ASN A 163 1.05 13.70 -13.90
N ALA A 164 0.98 14.33 -15.07
CA ALA A 164 1.95 14.14 -16.18
C ALA A 164 3.41 14.33 -15.73
N TYR A 165 3.68 15.32 -14.87
CA TYR A 165 5.05 15.60 -14.39
C TYR A 165 5.58 14.49 -13.49
N VAL A 166 4.76 14.00 -12.55
CA VAL A 166 5.08 12.89 -11.66
C VAL A 166 5.32 11.60 -12.45
N LEU A 167 4.42 11.24 -13.36
CA LEU A 167 4.51 10.02 -14.16
C LEU A 167 5.72 10.06 -15.11
N SER A 168 5.97 11.20 -15.76
CA SER A 168 7.14 11.38 -16.61
C SER A 168 8.45 11.39 -15.82
N ALA A 169 8.46 11.91 -14.59
CA ALA A 169 9.63 11.85 -13.72
C ALA A 169 9.98 10.40 -13.38
N MET A 170 8.99 9.58 -13.02
CA MET A 170 9.18 8.16 -12.78
C MET A 170 9.73 7.41 -13.99
N ALA A 171 9.23 7.72 -15.21
CA ALA A 171 9.70 7.11 -16.45
C ALA A 171 11.12 7.54 -16.85
N ARG A 172 11.59 8.71 -16.39
CA ARG A 172 12.97 9.18 -16.64
C ARG A 172 14.00 8.51 -15.75
N ILE A 173 13.64 8.21 -14.49
CA ILE A 173 14.59 7.62 -13.53
C ILE A 173 14.53 6.09 -13.48
N ASN A 174 13.53 5.49 -14.14
CA ASN A 174 13.34 4.04 -14.16
C ASN A 174 13.04 3.55 -15.58
N GLU A 175 13.63 2.43 -15.96
CA GLU A 175 13.30 1.75 -17.21
C GLU A 175 11.84 1.22 -17.18
N ARG A 176 11.44 0.63 -16.06
CA ARG A 176 10.09 0.09 -15.84
C ARG A 176 9.57 0.53 -14.45
N PRO A 177 9.04 1.75 -14.30
CA PRO A 177 8.54 2.22 -13.02
C PRO A 177 7.31 1.43 -12.56
N ILE A 178 7.21 1.18 -11.26
CA ILE A 178 6.01 0.62 -10.63
C ILE A 178 5.11 1.78 -10.19
N ILE A 179 3.85 1.80 -10.64
CA ILE A 179 2.87 2.86 -10.35
C ILE A 179 1.58 2.22 -9.87
N PHE A 180 1.33 2.29 -8.57
CA PHE A 180 0.12 1.76 -7.94
C PHE A 180 -0.74 2.92 -7.44
N ALA A 181 -1.86 3.20 -8.13
CA ALA A 181 -2.87 4.20 -7.76
C ALA A 181 -3.99 3.50 -6.99
N LEU A 182 -3.81 3.30 -5.68
CA LEU A 182 -4.66 2.40 -4.89
C LEU A 182 -5.92 3.04 -4.32
N SER A 183 -6.06 4.37 -4.42
CA SER A 183 -7.25 5.05 -3.92
C SER A 183 -8.51 4.68 -4.73
N ASN A 184 -9.61 4.51 -4.01
CA ASN A 184 -10.93 4.24 -4.58
C ASN A 184 -11.99 5.21 -4.00
N PRO A 185 -13.11 5.43 -4.67
CA PRO A 185 -13.47 4.97 -6.02
C PRO A 185 -12.62 5.64 -7.12
N THR A 186 -12.87 5.30 -8.40
CA THR A 186 -12.15 5.83 -9.58
C THR A 186 -12.01 7.35 -9.58
N SER A 187 -13.02 8.08 -9.08
CA SER A 187 -13.00 9.55 -8.97
C SER A 187 -11.98 10.08 -7.95
N ARG A 188 -11.38 9.22 -7.14
CA ARG A 188 -10.34 9.56 -6.15
C ARG A 188 -8.99 8.95 -6.48
N SER A 189 -8.89 8.19 -7.57
CA SER A 189 -7.63 7.58 -8.00
C SER A 189 -6.59 8.65 -8.33
N GLU A 190 -5.36 8.44 -7.94
CA GLU A 190 -4.24 9.37 -8.13
C GLU A 190 -3.92 9.60 -9.61
N CYS A 191 -4.17 8.61 -10.47
CA CYS A 191 -4.19 8.75 -11.93
C CYS A 191 -5.08 7.67 -12.55
N THR A 192 -5.42 7.85 -13.81
CA THR A 192 -6.05 6.82 -14.63
C THR A 192 -5.00 5.89 -15.25
N ALA A 193 -5.40 4.69 -15.65
CA ALA A 193 -4.54 3.76 -16.38
C ALA A 193 -4.04 4.38 -17.71
N ARG A 194 -4.89 5.16 -18.39
CA ARG A 194 -4.52 5.86 -19.62
C ARG A 194 -3.41 6.87 -19.39
N GLU A 195 -3.50 7.68 -18.35
CA GLU A 195 -2.45 8.64 -17.98
C GLU A 195 -1.15 7.92 -17.61
N ALA A 196 -1.22 6.89 -16.78
CA ALA A 196 -0.04 6.12 -16.38
C ALA A 196 0.69 5.55 -17.60
N TYR A 197 0.01 4.86 -18.50
CA TYR A 197 0.64 4.31 -19.71
C TYR A 197 1.08 5.39 -20.69
N THR A 198 0.30 6.47 -20.86
CA THR A 198 0.65 7.55 -21.80
C THR A 198 1.94 8.26 -21.38
N TYR A 199 2.01 8.75 -20.14
CA TYR A 199 3.16 9.53 -19.66
C TYR A 199 4.39 8.70 -19.32
N THR A 200 4.26 7.37 -19.27
CA THR A 200 5.39 6.44 -19.16
C THR A 200 5.71 5.74 -20.49
N GLU A 201 5.07 6.12 -21.60
CA GLU A 201 5.25 5.50 -22.92
C GLU A 201 4.99 3.97 -22.89
N GLY A 202 4.07 3.52 -22.05
CA GLY A 202 3.76 2.11 -21.85
C GLY A 202 4.80 1.32 -21.05
N LYS A 203 5.76 1.99 -20.41
CA LYS A 203 6.84 1.32 -19.65
C LYS A 203 6.41 0.88 -18.25
N CYS A 204 5.43 1.57 -17.63
CA CYS A 204 5.08 1.31 -16.25
C CYS A 204 4.41 -0.05 -16.03
N LEU A 205 4.62 -0.58 -14.83
CA LEU A 205 3.84 -1.66 -14.25
C LEU A 205 2.75 -1.02 -13.39
N PHE A 206 1.52 -1.04 -13.89
CA PHE A 206 0.40 -0.31 -13.30
C PHE A 206 -0.59 -1.23 -12.62
N ALA A 207 -1.02 -0.84 -11.41
CA ALA A 207 -2.21 -1.36 -10.75
C ALA A 207 -3.00 -0.24 -10.09
N SER A 208 -4.29 -0.46 -9.86
CA SER A 208 -5.20 0.53 -9.28
C SER A 208 -6.17 -0.10 -8.29
N GLY A 209 -6.64 0.68 -7.31
CA GLY A 209 -7.68 0.26 -6.38
C GLY A 209 -9.05 0.12 -7.02
N SER A 210 -9.28 0.82 -8.14
CA SER A 210 -10.53 0.81 -8.91
C SER A 210 -10.32 0.22 -10.30
N PRO A 211 -11.36 -0.34 -10.94
CA PRO A 211 -11.22 -0.88 -12.29
C PRO A 211 -11.07 0.23 -13.33
N PHE A 212 -10.18 0.02 -14.29
CA PHE A 212 -10.03 0.86 -15.47
C PHE A 212 -10.18 0.04 -16.75
N PRO A 213 -10.71 0.62 -17.84
CA PRO A 213 -10.76 -0.04 -19.13
C PRO A 213 -9.35 -0.28 -19.69
N GLN A 214 -9.25 -1.20 -20.63
CA GLN A 214 -8.03 -1.40 -21.41
C GLN A 214 -7.60 -0.12 -22.12
N VAL A 215 -6.31 0.02 -22.34
CA VAL A 215 -5.70 1.18 -23.00
C VAL A 215 -4.94 0.73 -24.24
N GLU A 216 -5.34 1.29 -25.39
CA GLU A 216 -4.59 1.15 -26.63
C GLU A 216 -3.55 2.27 -26.72
N LEU A 217 -2.28 1.92 -26.88
CA LEU A 217 -1.19 2.88 -27.03
C LEU A 217 -0.10 2.29 -27.93
N ASN A 218 0.25 3.02 -29.01
CA ASN A 218 1.30 2.64 -29.96
C ASN A 218 1.16 1.20 -30.50
N GLY A 219 -0.07 0.79 -30.83
CA GLY A 219 -0.39 -0.54 -31.35
C GLY A 219 -0.30 -1.68 -30.34
N LYS A 220 -0.17 -1.37 -29.06
CA LYS A 220 -0.20 -2.35 -27.96
C LYS A 220 -1.42 -2.13 -27.09
N THR A 221 -2.02 -3.24 -26.64
CA THR A 221 -3.13 -3.26 -25.69
C THR A 221 -2.61 -3.47 -24.28
N PHE A 222 -2.88 -2.55 -23.36
CA PHE A 222 -2.59 -2.66 -21.95
C PHE A 222 -3.86 -2.96 -21.17
N ILE A 223 -3.83 -4.01 -20.37
CA ILE A 223 -4.95 -4.42 -19.52
C ILE A 223 -4.59 -4.09 -18.07
N PRO A 224 -5.11 -2.98 -17.50
CA PRO A 224 -4.85 -2.60 -16.13
C PRO A 224 -5.32 -3.70 -15.17
N ARG A 225 -4.57 -3.93 -14.11
CA ARG A 225 -4.95 -4.88 -13.06
C ARG A 225 -5.40 -4.11 -11.83
N GLN A 226 -6.37 -4.67 -11.15
CA GLN A 226 -6.92 -4.08 -9.94
C GLN A 226 -6.26 -4.71 -8.71
N SER A 227 -5.74 -3.87 -7.82
CA SER A 227 -5.22 -4.22 -6.50
C SER A 227 -6.22 -3.75 -5.45
N ASN A 228 -7.22 -4.57 -5.19
CA ASN A 228 -8.28 -4.29 -4.22
C ASN A 228 -8.43 -5.48 -3.29
N ASN A 229 -8.63 -5.23 -1.98
CA ASN A 229 -8.78 -6.26 -0.94
C ASN A 229 -9.91 -7.25 -1.24
N SER A 230 -10.95 -6.84 -1.96
CA SER A 230 -12.05 -7.72 -2.38
C SER A 230 -11.60 -8.97 -3.15
N TYR A 231 -10.40 -8.95 -3.74
CA TYR A 231 -9.85 -10.12 -4.43
C TYR A 231 -9.20 -11.14 -3.50
N VAL A 232 -8.76 -10.74 -2.31
CA VAL A 232 -8.00 -11.62 -1.39
C VAL A 232 -8.81 -12.01 -0.16
N PHE A 233 -9.71 -11.15 0.36
CA PHE A 233 -10.38 -11.43 1.60
C PHE A 233 -11.22 -12.72 1.60
N PRO A 234 -11.89 -13.15 0.50
CA PRO A 234 -12.59 -14.44 0.51
C PRO A 234 -11.64 -15.62 0.73
N GLY A 235 -10.45 -15.56 0.13
CA GLY A 235 -9.41 -16.57 0.33
C GLY A 235 -8.82 -16.56 1.75
N ILE A 236 -8.60 -15.38 2.30
CA ILE A 236 -8.17 -15.21 3.69
C ILE A 236 -9.23 -15.79 4.63
N GLY A 237 -10.51 -15.38 4.46
CA GLY A 237 -11.61 -15.88 5.28
C GLY A 237 -11.76 -17.40 5.22
N LEU A 238 -11.70 -18.00 4.03
CA LEU A 238 -11.72 -19.46 3.88
C LEU A 238 -10.53 -20.13 4.57
N GLY A 239 -9.33 -19.59 4.40
CA GLY A 239 -8.12 -20.09 5.05
C GLY A 239 -8.23 -20.08 6.57
N LEU A 240 -8.78 -19.00 7.13
CA LEU A 240 -9.02 -18.87 8.57
C LEU A 240 -10.07 -19.87 9.09
N VAL A 241 -11.17 -20.05 8.34
CA VAL A 241 -12.21 -21.04 8.71
C VAL A 241 -11.64 -22.46 8.72
N VAL A 242 -10.85 -22.83 7.70
CA VAL A 242 -10.27 -24.17 7.57
C VAL A 242 -9.17 -24.42 8.61
N SER A 243 -8.30 -23.44 8.85
CA SER A 243 -7.17 -23.58 9.76
C SER A 243 -7.54 -23.39 11.24
N SER A 244 -8.67 -22.72 11.50
CA SER A 244 -9.14 -22.36 12.86
C SER A 244 -8.02 -21.78 13.75
N PRO A 245 -7.27 -20.77 13.31
CA PRO A 245 -6.14 -20.26 14.07
C PRO A 245 -6.63 -19.53 15.32
N ARG A 246 -5.79 -19.47 16.34
CA ARG A 246 -6.07 -18.67 17.55
C ARG A 246 -5.85 -17.18 17.32
N VAL A 247 -4.92 -16.85 16.43
CA VAL A 247 -4.55 -15.49 16.02
C VAL A 247 -4.30 -15.47 14.51
N VAL A 248 -4.44 -14.31 13.90
CA VAL A 248 -4.24 -14.06 12.47
C VAL A 248 -3.04 -13.15 12.26
#